data_9dfb21a45b341abfd91bd6cbba46d798
#
_entry.id   9dfb21a45b341abfd91bd6cbba46d798
#
_cell.length_a   1.000
_cell.length_b   1.000
_cell.length_c   1.000
_cell.angle_alpha   90.00
_cell.angle_beta   90.00
_cell.angle_gamma   90.00
#
_symmetry.space_group_name_H-M   'P 1'
#
loop_
_entity.id
_entity.type
_entity.pdbx_description
1 polymer ?
#
loop_
_entity_poly.entity_id
_entity_poly.type
_entity_poly.pdbx_seq_one_letter_code
_entity_poly.pdbx_strand_id
1 'polypeptide(L)'
;DESGELMRVGRLIARKTIFLDEEGLDLSRWNTFAVDLKRLIEPEPGAIYRLELSFDRPLSAYPCGNDTVKISKEQILASDEIRFKEESARFDEGAYYYRQYDWSSYNWKEWNDPCSDSYYFNKVEGKNILATNLGLVALMGQDNDMTVLVHNIQNTEPERGVTVTAYNYQHQALASGTTDDKGQVRLDLSSGRPFYLI
;
A
#
# COMPACT_ATOMS: atom_id res chain seq x y z
N ASP A 1 -10.16 8.52 7.72
CA ASP A 1 -8.90 7.74 7.65
C ASP A 1 -9.07 6.61 6.62
N GLU A 2 -8.59 6.85 5.38
CA GLU A 2 -8.72 5.92 4.25
C GLU A 2 -8.12 4.53 4.55
N SER A 3 -7.13 4.46 5.43
CA SER A 3 -6.51 3.19 5.81
C SER A 3 -7.47 2.30 6.62
N GLY A 4 -8.27 2.88 7.49
CA GLY A 4 -9.24 2.16 8.31
C GLY A 4 -10.36 1.52 7.49
N GLU A 5 -10.83 2.19 6.46
CA GLU A 5 -11.88 1.65 5.58
C GLU A 5 -11.37 0.47 4.74
N LEU A 6 -10.16 0.57 4.19
CA LEU A 6 -9.59 -0.52 3.41
C LEU A 6 -9.35 -1.78 4.26
N MET A 7 -8.95 -1.62 5.52
CA MET A 7 -8.79 -2.73 6.45
C MET A 7 -10.10 -3.46 6.79
N ARG A 8 -11.24 -2.79 6.65
CA ARG A 8 -12.56 -3.40 6.93
C ARG A 8 -13.06 -4.26 5.79
N VAL A 9 -12.66 -3.96 4.55
CA VAL A 9 -13.15 -4.64 3.33
C VAL A 9 -12.07 -5.48 2.66
N GLY A 10 -10.81 -5.29 3.04
CA GLY A 10 -9.68 -6.03 2.50
C GLY A 10 -9.53 -7.42 3.10
N ARG A 11 -8.70 -8.23 2.48
CA ARG A 11 -8.22 -9.52 3.01
C ARG A 11 -6.71 -9.57 2.93
N LEU A 12 -6.06 -10.28 3.84
CA LEU A 12 -4.64 -10.53 3.78
C LEU A 12 -4.37 -11.56 2.68
N ILE A 13 -3.55 -11.22 1.70
CA ILE A 13 -3.23 -12.10 0.55
C ILE A 13 -1.79 -12.60 0.58
N ALA A 14 -0.88 -11.87 1.21
CA ALA A 14 0.51 -12.31 1.36
C ALA A 14 1.15 -11.68 2.60
N ARG A 15 2.05 -12.40 3.21
CA ARG A 15 2.98 -11.94 4.23
C ARG A 15 4.34 -12.55 3.99
N LYS A 16 5.40 -11.77 4.06
CA LYS A 16 6.77 -12.28 3.90
C LYS A 16 7.77 -11.43 4.67
N THR A 17 8.65 -12.09 5.38
CA THR A 17 9.82 -11.44 5.98
C THR A 17 10.93 -11.29 4.95
N ILE A 18 11.52 -10.10 4.86
CA ILE A 18 12.63 -9.76 3.97
C ILE A 18 13.84 -9.41 4.84
N PHE A 19 14.95 -10.09 4.59
CA PHE A 19 16.21 -9.85 5.30
C PHE A 19 17.04 -8.84 4.52
N LEU A 20 17.34 -7.70 5.14
CA LEU A 20 18.07 -6.60 4.50
C LEU A 20 19.59 -6.75 4.57
N ASP A 21 20.08 -7.66 5.42
CA ASP A 21 21.51 -7.92 5.64
C ASP A 21 22.11 -8.92 4.64
N GLU A 22 21.32 -9.53 3.76
CA GLU A 22 21.79 -10.53 2.79
C GLU A 22 22.74 -9.95 1.73
N GLU A 23 22.67 -8.66 1.47
CA GLU A 23 23.47 -7.98 0.44
C GLU A 23 24.73 -7.31 1.00
N GLY A 24 25.05 -7.50 2.29
CA GLY A 24 26.23 -6.89 2.93
C GLY A 24 26.21 -5.37 2.99
N LEU A 25 25.04 -4.79 3.03
CA LEU A 25 24.83 -3.36 3.06
C LEU A 25 25.22 -2.74 4.41
N ASP A 26 25.72 -1.50 4.38
CA ASP A 26 25.94 -0.71 5.57
C ASP A 26 24.60 -0.16 6.08
N LEU A 27 23.98 -0.86 7.01
CA LEU A 27 22.70 -0.47 7.61
C LEU A 27 22.78 0.76 8.53
N SER A 28 23.99 1.29 8.80
CA SER A 28 24.15 2.55 9.51
C SER A 28 23.84 3.78 8.64
N ARG A 29 23.63 3.58 7.35
CA ARG A 29 23.28 4.60 6.36
C ARG A 29 21.90 4.35 5.78
N TRP A 30 21.34 5.38 5.15
CA TRP A 30 20.14 5.23 4.34
C TRP A 30 20.42 4.37 3.12
N ASN A 31 19.65 3.30 2.97
CA ASN A 31 19.69 2.39 1.83
C ASN A 31 18.32 2.34 1.15
N THR A 32 18.33 2.13 -0.15
CA THR A 32 17.11 1.90 -0.93
C THR A 32 16.99 0.43 -1.26
N PHE A 33 15.86 -0.17 -0.91
CA PHE A 33 15.54 -1.57 -1.22
C PHE A 33 14.40 -1.62 -2.22
N ALA A 34 14.58 -2.43 -3.27
CA ALA A 34 13.52 -2.71 -4.25
C ALA A 34 12.86 -4.05 -3.94
N VAL A 35 11.55 -4.05 -3.77
CA VAL A 35 10.75 -5.25 -3.56
C VAL A 35 9.90 -5.50 -4.79
N ASP A 36 10.15 -6.61 -5.48
CA ASP A 36 9.34 -7.03 -6.62
C ASP A 36 8.04 -7.70 -6.12
N LEU A 37 6.95 -6.95 -6.14
CA LEU A 37 5.65 -7.41 -5.65
C LEU A 37 5.09 -8.58 -6.48
N LYS A 38 5.48 -8.74 -7.75
CA LYS A 38 5.05 -9.88 -8.58
C LYS A 38 5.60 -11.21 -8.09
N ARG A 39 6.66 -11.20 -7.27
CA ARG A 39 7.17 -12.41 -6.60
C ARG A 39 6.35 -12.81 -5.38
N LEU A 40 5.54 -11.91 -4.86
CA LEU A 40 4.72 -12.14 -3.66
C LEU A 40 3.28 -12.49 -4.01
N ILE A 41 2.75 -11.82 -5.02
CA ILE A 41 1.34 -11.93 -5.44
C ILE A 41 1.25 -11.89 -6.95
N GLU A 42 0.21 -12.50 -7.50
CA GLU A 42 -0.23 -12.26 -8.87
C GLU A 42 -1.27 -11.13 -8.84
N PRO A 43 -0.95 -9.91 -9.34
CA PRO A 43 -1.84 -8.78 -9.19
C PRO A 43 -3.03 -8.88 -10.15
N GLU A 44 -4.23 -8.66 -9.62
CA GLU A 44 -5.46 -8.54 -10.41
C GLU A 44 -5.54 -7.11 -10.99
N PRO A 45 -5.70 -6.93 -12.31
CA PRO A 45 -5.82 -5.61 -12.91
C PRO A 45 -6.99 -4.81 -12.34
N GLY A 46 -6.74 -3.57 -11.94
CA GLY A 46 -7.74 -2.69 -11.34
C GLY A 46 -7.94 -2.88 -9.84
N ALA A 47 -7.32 -3.88 -9.22
CA ALA A 47 -7.40 -4.06 -7.77
C ALA A 47 -6.55 -3.04 -7.01
N ILE A 48 -7.02 -2.65 -5.83
CA ILE A 48 -6.26 -1.82 -4.89
C ILE A 48 -5.64 -2.73 -3.84
N TYR A 49 -4.33 -2.66 -3.71
CA TYR A 49 -3.56 -3.36 -2.69
C TYR A 49 -3.06 -2.39 -1.63
N ARG A 50 -3.15 -2.78 -0.38
CA ARG A 50 -2.46 -2.09 0.69
C ARG A 50 -1.19 -2.87 1.03
N LEU A 51 -0.05 -2.23 0.82
CA LEU A 51 1.25 -2.73 1.28
C LEU A 51 1.53 -2.14 2.65
N GLU A 52 1.84 -3.00 3.61
CA GLU A 52 2.28 -2.58 4.94
C GLU A 52 3.68 -3.12 5.23
N LEU A 53 4.52 -2.26 5.76
CA LEU A 53 5.86 -2.58 6.22
C LEU A 53 5.92 -2.39 7.73
N SER A 54 6.33 -3.43 8.42
CA SER A 54 6.57 -3.39 9.85
C SER A 54 7.79 -4.21 10.20
N PHE A 55 8.37 -3.98 11.35
CA PHE A 55 9.34 -4.88 11.95
C PHE A 55 9.20 -4.83 13.47
N ASP A 56 9.54 -5.92 14.11
CA ASP A 56 9.50 -6.10 15.54
C ASP A 56 10.92 -6.27 16.12
N ARG A 57 11.04 -6.30 17.42
CA ARG A 57 12.32 -6.41 18.10
C ARG A 57 13.21 -7.56 17.63
N PRO A 58 12.71 -8.79 17.39
CA PRO A 58 13.53 -9.91 16.91
C PRO A 58 14.17 -9.67 15.53
N LEU A 59 13.60 -8.76 14.72
CA LEU A 59 14.11 -8.41 13.39
C LEU A 59 15.03 -7.17 13.43
N SER A 60 15.18 -6.53 14.58
CA SER A 60 16.00 -5.34 14.73
C SER A 60 17.50 -5.70 14.81
N ALA A 61 18.31 -4.94 14.08
CA ALA A 61 19.78 -5.00 14.17
C ALA A 61 20.33 -4.18 15.35
N TYR A 62 19.48 -3.52 16.15
CA TYR A 62 19.93 -2.68 17.27
C TYR A 62 20.57 -3.53 18.37
N PRO A 63 21.79 -3.17 18.85
CA PRO A 63 22.49 -3.96 19.87
C PRO A 63 21.86 -3.75 21.25
N CYS A 64 21.21 -4.77 21.78
CA CYS A 64 20.57 -4.78 23.08
C CYS A 64 21.31 -5.70 24.08
N GLY A 65 22.47 -5.32 24.51
CA GLY A 65 23.22 -6.05 25.55
C GLY A 65 23.36 -7.58 25.27
N ASN A 66 23.32 -8.39 26.34
CA ASN A 66 23.46 -9.86 26.24
C ASN A 66 22.13 -10.59 25.98
N ASP A 67 21.00 -9.89 25.97
CA ASP A 67 19.65 -10.49 25.93
C ASP A 67 19.09 -10.63 24.50
N THR A 68 19.90 -10.52 23.47
CA THR A 68 19.46 -10.77 22.11
C THR A 68 19.18 -12.26 21.92
N VAL A 69 17.91 -12.65 22.05
CA VAL A 69 17.44 -13.92 21.50
C VAL A 69 17.58 -13.81 19.97
N LYS A 70 18.71 -14.28 19.47
CA LYS A 70 18.93 -14.37 18.01
C LYS A 70 18.06 -15.50 17.49
N ILE A 71 16.90 -15.15 16.98
CA ILE A 71 16.07 -16.08 16.22
C ILE A 71 16.76 -16.31 14.88
N SER A 72 16.95 -17.57 14.48
CA SER A 72 17.58 -17.86 13.21
C SER A 72 16.67 -17.47 12.03
N LYS A 73 17.26 -17.20 10.86
CA LYS A 73 16.48 -16.87 9.65
C LYS A 73 15.49 -17.98 9.30
N GLU A 74 15.90 -19.24 9.49
CA GLU A 74 15.05 -20.40 9.24
C GLU A 74 13.83 -20.43 10.17
N GLN A 75 14.00 -20.09 11.44
CA GLN A 75 12.91 -20.01 12.41
C GLN A 75 11.95 -18.86 12.06
N ILE A 76 12.45 -17.72 11.60
CA ILE A 76 11.64 -16.59 11.17
C ILE A 76 10.81 -17.00 9.94
N LEU A 77 11.44 -17.57 8.91
CA LEU A 77 10.76 -18.01 7.70
C LEU A 77 9.70 -19.08 7.99
N ALA A 78 10.02 -20.05 8.87
CA ALA A 78 9.05 -21.06 9.30
C ALA A 78 7.84 -20.44 10.04
N SER A 79 8.04 -19.33 10.74
CA SER A 79 6.96 -18.64 11.45
C SER A 79 6.06 -17.81 10.51
N ASP A 80 6.55 -17.40 9.33
CA ASP A 80 5.79 -16.55 8.41
C ASP A 80 4.47 -17.21 7.96
N GLU A 81 4.50 -18.51 7.66
CA GLU A 81 3.29 -19.23 7.25
C GLU A 81 2.25 -19.33 8.38
N ILE A 82 2.72 -19.57 9.60
CA ILE A 82 1.85 -19.61 10.78
C ILE A 82 1.24 -18.24 11.03
N ARG A 83 2.04 -17.19 11.02
CA ARG A 83 1.60 -15.81 11.19
C ARG A 83 0.63 -15.39 10.08
N PHE A 84 0.87 -15.78 8.84
CA PHE A 84 -0.05 -15.52 7.74
C PHE A 84 -1.42 -16.15 7.99
N LYS A 85 -1.48 -17.42 8.40
CA LYS A 85 -2.75 -18.10 8.70
C LYS A 85 -3.50 -17.44 9.84
N GLU A 86 -2.81 -17.12 10.93
CA GLU A 86 -3.40 -16.46 12.08
C GLU A 86 -3.94 -15.06 11.77
N GLU A 87 -3.18 -14.27 11.02
CA GLU A 87 -3.57 -12.93 10.63
C GLU A 87 -4.70 -12.96 9.58
N SER A 88 -4.66 -13.86 8.60
CA SER A 88 -5.72 -14.02 7.61
C SER A 88 -7.06 -14.35 8.28
N ALA A 89 -7.07 -15.28 9.23
CA ALA A 89 -8.27 -15.60 10.01
C ALA A 89 -8.83 -14.38 10.75
N ARG A 90 -7.96 -13.53 11.30
CA ARG A 90 -8.40 -12.29 11.99
C ARG A 90 -8.97 -11.24 11.03
N PHE A 91 -8.46 -11.15 9.79
CA PHE A 91 -9.05 -10.31 8.76
C PHE A 91 -10.47 -10.76 8.42
N ASP A 92 -10.68 -12.06 8.22
CA ASP A 92 -11.99 -12.63 7.89
C ASP A 92 -13.01 -12.40 9.00
N GLU A 93 -12.58 -12.38 10.26
CA GLU A 93 -13.44 -12.10 11.43
C GLU A 93 -13.66 -10.60 11.67
N GLY A 94 -13.03 -9.71 10.88
CA GLY A 94 -13.02 -8.25 11.12
C GLY A 94 -12.24 -7.83 12.38
N ALA A 95 -11.63 -8.76 13.08
CA ALA A 95 -10.90 -8.53 14.33
C ALA A 95 -9.59 -7.77 14.11
N TYR A 96 -9.05 -7.79 12.90
CA TYR A 96 -7.81 -7.09 12.58
C TYR A 96 -7.91 -5.58 12.80
N TYR A 97 -9.05 -4.99 12.47
CA TYR A 97 -9.31 -3.56 12.68
C TYR A 97 -9.17 -3.16 14.16
N TYR A 98 -9.64 -4.02 15.08
CA TYR A 98 -9.60 -3.72 16.52
C TYR A 98 -8.24 -3.99 17.15
N ARG A 99 -7.41 -4.86 16.58
CA ARG A 99 -6.08 -5.20 17.13
C ARG A 99 -5.15 -4.00 17.23
N GLN A 100 -5.20 -3.07 16.31
CA GLN A 100 -4.39 -1.85 16.35
C GLN A 100 -4.68 -0.97 17.57
N TYR A 101 -5.79 -1.22 18.26
CA TYR A 101 -6.20 -0.52 19.49
C TYR A 101 -5.97 -1.33 20.76
N ASP A 102 -5.40 -2.55 20.67
CA ASP A 102 -5.04 -3.34 21.85
C ASP A 102 -3.70 -2.86 22.42
N TRP A 103 -3.80 -2.07 23.47
CA TRP A 103 -2.67 -1.50 24.18
C TRP A 103 -2.31 -2.30 25.44
N SER A 104 -2.85 -3.49 25.65
CA SER A 104 -2.68 -4.28 26.87
C SER A 104 -1.23 -4.68 27.14
N SER A 105 -0.43 -4.86 26.09
CA SER A 105 0.99 -5.21 26.17
C SER A 105 1.94 -4.01 26.10
N TYR A 106 1.41 -2.79 25.94
CA TYR A 106 2.23 -1.60 25.72
C TYR A 106 2.74 -0.99 27.03
N ASN A 107 4.06 -0.85 27.15
CA ASN A 107 4.70 -0.15 28.26
C ASN A 107 5.06 1.29 27.89
N TRP A 108 4.29 2.26 28.37
CA TRP A 108 4.48 3.68 28.11
C TRP A 108 5.83 4.25 28.59
N LYS A 109 6.53 3.58 29.50
CA LYS A 109 7.84 4.02 29.99
C LYS A 109 8.97 3.63 29.05
N GLU A 110 8.74 2.68 28.15
CA GLU A 110 9.74 2.09 27.26
C GLU A 110 9.48 2.41 25.78
N TRP A 111 8.58 3.35 25.50
CA TRP A 111 8.19 3.70 24.13
C TRP A 111 9.35 4.17 23.23
N ASN A 112 10.42 4.70 23.83
CA ASN A 112 11.63 5.19 23.15
C ASN A 112 12.86 4.29 23.35
N ASP A 113 12.70 3.11 23.98
CA ASP A 113 13.76 2.14 24.18
C ASP A 113 13.78 1.10 23.04
N PRO A 114 14.77 1.14 22.09
CA PRO A 114 14.87 0.17 21.02
C PRO A 114 15.04 -1.29 21.46
N CYS A 115 15.28 -1.53 22.73
CA CYS A 115 15.39 -2.86 23.31
C CYS A 115 14.08 -3.38 23.90
N SER A 116 13.03 -2.56 23.90
CA SER A 116 11.67 -2.95 24.34
C SER A 116 10.76 -3.21 23.13
N ASP A 117 9.85 -4.17 23.28
CA ASP A 117 8.80 -4.44 22.27
C ASP A 117 7.87 -3.25 22.09
N SER A 118 7.71 -2.41 23.12
CA SER A 118 6.91 -1.18 23.07
C SER A 118 7.45 -0.15 22.10
N TYR A 119 8.75 -0.15 21.81
CA TYR A 119 9.35 0.72 20.78
C TYR A 119 8.85 0.40 19.38
N TYR A 120 8.58 -0.86 19.09
CA TYR A 120 8.12 -1.35 17.76
C TYR A 120 6.61 -1.41 17.65
N PHE A 121 5.91 -1.18 18.75
CA PHE A 121 4.45 -1.27 18.80
C PHE A 121 3.79 -0.27 17.84
N ASN A 122 2.92 -0.75 16.98
CA ASN A 122 2.21 0.03 15.95
C ASN A 122 3.09 0.86 15.00
N LYS A 123 4.38 0.54 14.87
CA LYS A 123 5.25 1.13 13.85
C LYS A 123 5.06 0.41 12.52
N VAL A 124 4.01 0.79 11.84
CA VAL A 124 3.65 0.24 10.53
C VAL A 124 3.58 1.39 9.54
N GLU A 125 4.34 1.27 8.46
CA GLU A 125 4.24 2.17 7.31
C GLU A 125 3.44 1.49 6.22
N GLY A 126 2.42 2.17 5.72
CA GLY A 126 1.51 1.59 4.74
C GLY A 126 1.28 2.47 3.53
N LYS A 127 1.11 1.84 2.37
CA LYS A 127 0.78 2.53 1.13
C LYS A 127 -0.23 1.75 0.30
N ASN A 128 -1.21 2.46 -0.24
CA ASN A 128 -2.15 1.89 -1.21
C ASN A 128 -1.53 1.94 -2.61
N ILE A 129 -1.65 0.82 -3.33
CA ILE A 129 -1.12 0.64 -4.68
C ILE A 129 -2.27 0.15 -5.57
N LEU A 130 -2.50 0.85 -6.67
CA LEU A 130 -3.44 0.41 -7.70
C LEU A 130 -2.70 -0.45 -8.73
N ALA A 131 -3.19 -1.67 -8.96
CA ALA A 131 -2.63 -2.55 -9.98
C ALA A 131 -3.16 -2.17 -11.36
N THR A 132 -2.46 -1.25 -12.02
CA THR A 132 -2.82 -0.79 -13.36
C THR A 132 -1.58 -0.47 -14.18
N ASN A 133 -1.71 -0.59 -15.51
CA ASN A 133 -0.73 -0.09 -16.47
C ASN A 133 -1.15 1.26 -17.08
N LEU A 134 -2.31 1.79 -16.68
CA LEU A 134 -2.80 3.07 -17.19
C LEU A 134 -2.23 4.23 -16.38
N GLY A 135 -1.61 5.17 -17.07
CA GLY A 135 -1.22 6.48 -16.54
C GLY A 135 -2.20 7.52 -17.02
N LEU A 136 -2.63 8.41 -16.13
CA LEU A 136 -3.66 9.40 -16.38
C LEU A 136 -3.16 10.79 -16.05
N VAL A 137 -3.27 11.73 -17.02
CA VAL A 137 -2.97 13.15 -16.82
C VAL A 137 -4.21 13.95 -17.17
N ALA A 138 -4.69 14.76 -16.22
CA ALA A 138 -5.85 15.61 -16.39
C ALA A 138 -5.46 17.09 -16.36
N LEU A 139 -5.91 17.83 -17.37
CA LEU A 139 -5.65 19.26 -17.53
C LEU A 139 -6.98 20.01 -17.58
N MET A 140 -7.18 20.92 -16.62
CA MET A 140 -8.35 21.80 -16.62
C MET A 140 -8.17 22.95 -17.61
N GLY A 141 -9.15 23.14 -18.49
CA GLY A 141 -9.26 24.30 -19.37
C GLY A 141 -9.95 25.47 -18.70
N GLN A 142 -10.04 26.59 -19.44
CA GLN A 142 -10.68 27.84 -18.94
C GLN A 142 -12.21 27.78 -18.99
N ASP A 143 -12.79 26.97 -19.90
CA ASP A 143 -14.22 26.92 -20.19
C ASP A 143 -14.95 25.78 -19.44
N ASN A 144 -14.51 25.44 -18.22
CA ASN A 144 -15.02 24.29 -17.47
C ASN A 144 -14.92 22.97 -18.23
N ASP A 145 -13.96 22.82 -19.11
CA ASP A 145 -13.62 21.58 -19.76
C ASP A 145 -12.37 20.97 -19.15
N MET A 146 -12.24 19.67 -19.28
CA MET A 146 -11.07 18.91 -18.84
C MET A 146 -10.59 18.05 -20.01
N THR A 147 -9.32 18.17 -20.33
CA THR A 147 -8.66 17.23 -21.25
C THR A 147 -7.93 16.19 -20.43
N VAL A 148 -8.23 14.92 -20.71
CA VAL A 148 -7.57 13.79 -20.06
C VAL A 148 -6.76 13.03 -21.10
N LEU A 149 -5.51 12.75 -20.75
CA LEU A 149 -4.59 11.92 -21.53
C LEU A 149 -4.40 10.60 -20.78
N VAL A 150 -4.58 9.49 -21.47
CA VAL A 150 -4.38 8.14 -20.93
C VAL A 150 -3.29 7.43 -21.75
N HIS A 151 -2.25 6.99 -21.05
CA HIS A 151 -1.11 6.29 -21.63
C HIS A 151 -0.78 5.04 -20.85
N ASN A 152 -0.21 4.07 -21.50
CA ASN A 152 0.37 2.92 -20.85
C ASN A 152 1.69 3.32 -20.18
N ILE A 153 1.81 3.12 -18.86
CA ILE A 153 2.98 3.53 -18.07
C ILE A 153 4.24 2.70 -18.35
N GLN A 154 4.11 1.53 -19.00
CA GLN A 154 5.24 0.66 -19.29
C GLN A 154 5.94 1.01 -20.62
N ASN A 155 5.17 1.38 -21.65
CA ASN A 155 5.71 1.67 -23.00
C ASN A 155 5.46 3.11 -23.45
N THR A 156 4.74 3.91 -22.63
CA THR A 156 4.36 5.31 -22.92
C THR A 156 3.45 5.51 -24.12
N GLU A 157 2.89 4.43 -24.68
CA GLU A 157 1.97 4.53 -25.80
C GLU A 157 0.59 5.05 -25.37
N PRO A 158 -0.10 5.84 -26.24
CA PRO A 158 -1.44 6.30 -25.95
C PRO A 158 -2.44 5.14 -25.94
N GLU A 159 -3.35 5.14 -24.97
CA GLU A 159 -4.39 4.12 -24.83
C GLU A 159 -5.72 4.61 -25.41
N ARG A 160 -6.13 3.99 -26.50
CA ARG A 160 -7.41 4.24 -27.17
C ARG A 160 -8.53 3.42 -26.54
N GLY A 161 -9.74 3.99 -26.54
CA GLY A 161 -10.94 3.25 -26.16
C GLY A 161 -11.13 3.12 -24.65
N VAL A 162 -10.33 3.84 -23.84
CA VAL A 162 -10.48 3.89 -22.40
C VAL A 162 -11.62 4.85 -22.04
N THR A 163 -12.60 4.37 -21.30
CA THR A 163 -13.67 5.21 -20.78
C THR A 163 -13.18 5.95 -19.53
N VAL A 164 -13.27 7.27 -19.54
CA VAL A 164 -12.92 8.12 -18.40
C VAL A 164 -14.18 8.81 -17.90
N THR A 165 -14.47 8.68 -16.61
CA THR A 165 -15.63 9.32 -15.97
C THR A 165 -15.15 10.23 -14.84
N ALA A 166 -15.62 11.48 -14.86
CA ALA A 166 -15.39 12.47 -13.80
C ALA A 166 -16.53 12.44 -12.78
N TYR A 167 -16.18 12.38 -11.51
CA TYR A 167 -17.11 12.34 -10.39
C TYR A 167 -16.93 13.53 -9.47
N ASN A 168 -18.03 13.99 -8.86
CA ASN A 168 -17.99 14.95 -7.78
C ASN A 168 -17.71 14.28 -6.42
N TYR A 169 -17.62 15.07 -5.35
CA TYR A 169 -17.41 14.59 -3.99
C TYR A 169 -18.49 13.63 -3.48
N GLN A 170 -19.72 13.73 -4.00
CA GLN A 170 -20.84 12.85 -3.65
C GLN A 170 -20.91 11.58 -4.51
N HIS A 171 -19.85 11.25 -5.26
CA HIS A 171 -19.79 10.11 -6.17
C HIS A 171 -20.82 10.15 -7.32
N GLN A 172 -21.29 11.33 -7.71
CA GLN A 172 -22.16 11.49 -8.86
C GLN A 172 -21.32 11.76 -10.11
N ALA A 173 -21.61 11.06 -11.20
CA ALA A 173 -20.95 11.28 -12.48
C ALA A 173 -21.31 12.66 -13.04
N LEU A 174 -20.30 13.44 -13.38
CA LEU A 174 -20.44 14.77 -14.00
C LEU A 174 -20.36 14.68 -15.52
N ALA A 175 -19.37 13.95 -16.02
CA ALA A 175 -19.13 13.73 -17.43
C ALA A 175 -18.41 12.40 -17.65
N SER A 176 -18.62 11.81 -18.82
CA SER A 176 -17.90 10.60 -19.24
C SER A 176 -17.56 10.68 -20.73
N GLY A 177 -16.46 10.09 -21.11
CA GLY A 177 -16.03 10.04 -22.50
C GLY A 177 -15.00 8.94 -22.73
N THR A 178 -14.71 8.65 -23.98
CA THR A 178 -13.78 7.59 -24.40
C THR A 178 -12.60 8.19 -25.13
N THR A 179 -11.40 7.71 -24.84
CA THR A 179 -10.16 8.20 -25.45
C THR A 179 -10.10 7.87 -26.95
N ASP A 180 -9.54 8.80 -27.72
CA ASP A 180 -9.25 8.68 -29.14
C ASP A 180 -7.94 7.93 -29.44
N ASP A 181 -7.50 7.94 -30.70
CA ASP A 181 -6.24 7.30 -31.15
C ASP A 181 -4.98 7.92 -30.53
N LYS A 182 -5.09 9.10 -29.93
CA LYS A 182 -4.00 9.79 -29.21
C LYS A 182 -4.08 9.58 -27.70
N GLY A 183 -4.97 8.70 -27.24
CA GLY A 183 -5.23 8.50 -25.82
C GLY A 183 -5.91 9.68 -25.13
N GLN A 184 -6.56 10.58 -25.90
CA GLN A 184 -7.11 11.82 -25.41
C GLN A 184 -8.63 11.79 -25.36
N VAL A 185 -9.21 12.33 -24.28
CA VAL A 185 -10.65 12.61 -24.17
C VAL A 185 -10.85 13.99 -23.58
N ARG A 186 -11.88 14.71 -24.04
CA ARG A 186 -12.32 16.00 -23.49
C ARG A 186 -13.66 15.81 -22.80
N LEU A 187 -13.74 16.25 -21.55
CA LEU A 187 -14.93 16.17 -20.70
C LEU A 187 -15.47 17.58 -20.44
N ASP A 188 -16.76 17.78 -20.67
CA ASP A 188 -17.47 19.00 -20.32
C ASP A 188 -17.91 18.93 -18.84
N LEU A 189 -17.38 19.83 -18.01
CA LEU A 189 -17.62 19.89 -16.57
C LEU A 189 -18.51 21.08 -16.17
N SER A 190 -19.30 21.59 -17.12
CA SER A 190 -20.25 22.69 -16.86
C SER A 190 -21.27 22.37 -15.75
N SER A 191 -21.53 21.07 -15.49
CA SER A 191 -22.44 20.58 -14.46
C SER A 191 -21.86 20.60 -13.03
N GLY A 192 -20.56 20.79 -12.83
CA GLY A 192 -19.97 20.80 -11.51
C GLY A 192 -18.45 20.62 -11.47
N ARG A 193 -17.90 20.77 -10.28
CA ARG A 193 -16.46 20.61 -10.06
C ARG A 193 -16.10 19.14 -9.84
N PRO A 194 -15.15 18.58 -10.60
CA PRO A 194 -14.70 17.20 -10.42
C PRO A 194 -13.86 17.07 -9.15
N PHE A 195 -13.97 15.91 -8.53
CA PHE A 195 -13.19 15.52 -7.35
C PHE A 195 -12.21 14.39 -7.69
N TYR A 196 -12.63 13.39 -8.48
CA TYR A 196 -11.77 12.32 -8.97
C TYR A 196 -12.23 11.80 -10.34
N LEU A 197 -11.34 11.06 -10.99
CA LEU A 197 -11.55 10.38 -12.27
C LEU A 197 -11.40 8.85 -12.10
N ILE A 198 -12.23 8.13 -12.81
CA ILE A 198 -12.15 6.66 -12.97
C ILE A 198 -12.14 6.34 -14.47
#